data_c180dccc5e2079ba1937bed504925c95
#
_entry.id   c180dccc5e2079ba1937bed504925c95
#
_cell.length_a   1.000
_cell.length_b   1.000
_cell.length_c   1.000
_cell.angle_alpha   90.00
_cell.angle_beta   90.00
_cell.angle_gamma   90.00
#
_symmetry.space_group_name_H-M   'P 1'
#
loop_
_entity.id
_entity.type
_entity.pdbx_description
1 polymer ?
#
loop_
_entity_poly.entity_id
_entity_poly.type
_entity_poly.pdbx_seq_one_letter_code
_entity_poly.pdbx_strand_id
1 'polypeptide(L)'
;MAENSVGANERNRLRRRSFLTRAGAVGVAGLAGCLSFDSATADGPAEELIEEGFATADIEPPFETTIAITQDQERNRVAQLLQSTLNGTDFFDVEIESRDFGSHIESMLSAADTEENAIFVSSWTGGWDPSNYVAMLFHSENQTPNGLNVGHYENETVDEYIDAGLTETDSDDRVEIYRNLQQELVADSPASFVRFREATHVWDGDVVSDWQTYPLQPGSYYAVYAPWAGVYTDLEDETEFVGDLGSDVSNYDPVKINGTVSSQATALVYEQLVGVDFDGEVQPMLATDWEQRDATTYRFSLREGVQFHNGEKLTATHVKRSFQRYEGTTRESDVYDWYESSTIIDDHTIEINCKREYGPFETALFNVAIVPLAAIDGELDLQEEPIGTGPYRFVEHESGNHWRLRRFDDHWFTGDEAVPATAPIETITLEIITEQSSRQAALERGDLHFSYNLPSASLADFERDDAYGVGRRVSGGFDMILYPCYLPPFSEPSVRRGCNMLIPRERILENVYHEIGQVAYTPISPLLEDYAGESFQQEIADEYVRPN
;
A
#
# COMPACT_ATOMS: atom_id res chain seq x y z
N MET A 1 34.14 38.65 26.99
CA MET A 1 33.72 37.52 26.19
C MET A 1 32.31 37.19 26.62
N ALA A 2 31.36 37.87 26.01
CA ALA A 2 29.92 37.64 26.14
C ALA A 2 29.24 38.51 25.06
N GLU A 3 29.21 37.98 23.87
CA GLU A 3 28.45 38.51 22.72
C GLU A 3 28.40 37.37 21.70
N ASN A 4 27.26 36.68 21.64
CA ASN A 4 26.73 35.95 20.50
C ASN A 4 25.72 34.87 20.97
N SER A 5 24.64 35.29 21.63
CA SER A 5 23.49 34.41 21.88
C SER A 5 22.14 35.13 21.75
N VAL A 6 22.05 36.14 20.92
CA VAL A 6 20.81 36.94 20.73
C VAL A 6 20.21 36.75 19.31
N GLY A 7 20.91 36.08 18.40
CA GLY A 7 20.52 36.00 16.97
C GLY A 7 19.39 35.03 16.63
N ALA A 8 19.28 33.89 17.27
CA ALA A 8 18.35 32.84 16.90
C ALA A 8 16.90 33.07 17.39
N ASN A 9 16.77 33.68 18.56
CA ASN A 9 15.44 33.88 19.18
C ASN A 9 14.64 35.09 18.60
N GLU A 10 15.29 36.01 17.88
CA GLU A 10 14.59 37.11 17.22
C GLU A 10 14.07 36.74 15.81
N ARG A 11 14.69 35.82 15.11
CA ARG A 11 14.21 35.36 13.79
C ARG A 11 12.92 34.55 13.93
N ASN A 12 12.82 33.69 14.92
CA ASN A 12 11.59 32.93 15.21
C ASN A 12 10.41 33.80 15.66
N ARG A 13 10.68 34.96 16.33
CA ARG A 13 9.62 35.90 16.71
C ARG A 13 9.10 36.75 15.54
N LEU A 14 9.88 36.97 14.52
CA LEU A 14 9.48 37.71 13.33
C LEU A 14 8.71 36.87 12.33
N ARG A 15 9.02 35.56 12.19
CA ARG A 15 8.22 34.64 11.37
C ARG A 15 6.80 34.44 11.95
N ARG A 16 6.63 34.34 13.27
CA ARG A 16 5.31 34.22 13.93
C ARG A 16 4.39 35.45 13.77
N ARG A 17 4.91 36.63 13.45
CA ARG A 17 4.10 37.85 13.29
C ARG A 17 3.59 38.11 11.86
N SER A 18 4.19 37.49 10.85
CA SER A 18 3.74 37.66 9.47
C SER A 18 2.58 36.73 9.08
N PHE A 19 2.43 35.59 9.76
CA PHE A 19 1.36 34.61 9.49
C PHE A 19 -0.01 35.04 10.05
N LEU A 20 -0.04 35.73 11.20
CA LEU A 20 -1.29 36.18 11.86
C LEU A 20 -1.96 37.38 11.19
N THR A 21 -1.34 38.06 10.20
CA THR A 21 -1.91 39.21 9.51
C THR A 21 -2.54 38.93 8.16
N ARG A 22 -2.49 37.68 7.66
CA ARG A 22 -3.14 37.26 6.40
C ARG A 22 -4.41 36.41 6.56
N ALA A 23 -4.79 36.03 7.78
CA ALA A 23 -6.00 35.24 8.07
C ALA A 23 -7.26 36.11 8.30
N GLY A 24 -7.29 37.32 7.78
CA GLY A 24 -8.42 38.22 7.91
C GLY A 24 -8.98 38.66 6.56
N ALA A 25 -10.06 38.01 6.15
CA ALA A 25 -10.98 38.33 5.04
C ALA A 25 -10.87 37.48 3.76
N VAL A 26 -11.33 36.23 3.83
CA VAL A 26 -11.99 35.64 2.67
C VAL A 26 -13.43 35.31 3.07
N GLY A 27 -14.32 36.19 2.60
CA GLY A 27 -15.75 35.99 2.75
C GLY A 27 -16.21 34.73 2.01
N VAL A 28 -17.09 34.00 2.64
CA VAL A 28 -17.87 32.92 2.02
C VAL A 28 -18.68 33.56 0.88
N ALA A 29 -18.12 33.54 -0.32
CA ALA A 29 -18.86 33.69 -1.56
C ALA A 29 -19.08 32.29 -2.10
N GLY A 30 -20.34 31.84 -2.00
CA GLY A 30 -20.77 30.56 -2.56
C GLY A 30 -20.39 30.46 -4.04
N LEU A 31 -19.47 29.60 -4.37
CA LEU A 31 -19.23 29.11 -5.72
C LEU A 31 -20.27 28.02 -6.02
N ALA A 32 -21.51 28.46 -6.32
CA ALA A 32 -22.37 27.75 -7.24
C ALA A 32 -21.81 28.00 -8.65
N GLY A 33 -20.65 27.46 -8.96
CA GLY A 33 -20.16 27.31 -10.31
C GLY A 33 -20.92 26.15 -10.90
N CYS A 34 -21.91 26.45 -11.78
CA CYS A 34 -22.45 25.48 -12.71
C CYS A 34 -21.27 24.91 -13.51
N LEU A 35 -20.80 23.72 -13.14
CA LEU A 35 -20.03 22.87 -14.02
C LEU A 35 -20.98 22.51 -15.16
N SER A 36 -20.86 23.19 -16.31
CA SER A 36 -21.48 22.75 -17.54
C SER A 36 -20.80 21.45 -17.92
N PHE A 37 -21.50 20.34 -17.67
CA PHE A 37 -21.11 19.05 -18.21
C PHE A 37 -21.35 19.14 -19.72
N ASP A 38 -20.29 19.05 -20.53
CA ASP A 38 -20.45 18.62 -21.90
C ASP A 38 -21.00 17.18 -21.80
N SER A 39 -22.28 17.02 -22.08
CA SER A 39 -22.89 15.70 -22.24
C SER A 39 -22.11 14.99 -23.32
N ALA A 40 -21.53 13.82 -23.01
CA ALA A 40 -21.17 12.88 -24.06
C ALA A 40 -22.36 12.74 -24.98
N THR A 41 -22.17 12.89 -26.28
CA THR A 41 -23.26 12.77 -27.27
C THR A 41 -23.71 11.32 -27.27
N ALA A 42 -24.97 11.08 -27.02
CA ALA A 42 -25.63 9.77 -27.04
C ALA A 42 -25.51 9.10 -28.41
N ASP A 43 -24.42 8.39 -28.69
CA ASP A 43 -24.15 7.51 -29.85
C ASP A 43 -22.65 7.11 -29.91
N GLY A 44 -21.98 6.87 -28.74
CA GLY A 44 -20.57 6.46 -28.67
C GLY A 44 -20.39 4.94 -28.53
N PRO A 45 -19.17 4.41 -28.81
CA PRO A 45 -18.87 2.97 -28.68
C PRO A 45 -19.19 2.38 -27.29
N ALA A 46 -19.11 3.18 -26.21
CA ALA A 46 -19.45 2.77 -24.87
C ALA A 46 -20.95 2.47 -24.70
N GLU A 47 -21.79 3.35 -25.24
CA GLU A 47 -23.25 3.19 -25.16
C GLU A 47 -23.73 2.05 -26.04
N GLU A 48 -23.11 1.82 -27.20
CA GLU A 48 -23.41 0.66 -28.07
C GLU A 48 -23.14 -0.67 -27.29
N LEU A 49 -22.05 -0.75 -26.54
CA LEU A 49 -21.74 -1.93 -25.72
C LEU A 49 -22.75 -2.10 -24.58
N ILE A 50 -23.17 -1.03 -23.93
CA ILE A 50 -24.18 -1.08 -22.87
C ILE A 50 -25.52 -1.52 -23.44
N GLU A 51 -25.95 -0.98 -24.57
CA GLU A 51 -27.19 -1.35 -25.26
C GLU A 51 -27.20 -2.84 -25.66
N GLU A 52 -26.09 -3.35 -26.21
CA GLU A 52 -25.95 -4.77 -26.54
C GLU A 52 -26.12 -5.66 -25.30
N GLY A 53 -25.46 -5.31 -24.19
CA GLY A 53 -25.55 -6.09 -22.96
C GLY A 53 -26.93 -6.01 -22.30
N PHE A 54 -27.59 -4.85 -22.31
CA PHE A 54 -28.96 -4.72 -21.83
C PHE A 54 -29.93 -5.57 -22.64
N ALA A 55 -29.75 -5.59 -23.97
CA ALA A 55 -30.55 -6.43 -24.86
C ALA A 55 -30.28 -7.94 -24.59
N THR A 56 -29.05 -8.33 -24.36
CA THR A 56 -28.65 -9.71 -24.02
C THR A 56 -29.24 -10.16 -22.69
N ALA A 57 -29.21 -9.29 -21.69
CA ALA A 57 -29.75 -9.54 -20.36
C ALA A 57 -31.28 -9.47 -20.27
N ASP A 58 -31.98 -9.03 -21.34
CA ASP A 58 -33.43 -8.79 -21.38
C ASP A 58 -33.87 -7.76 -20.32
N ILE A 59 -33.10 -6.66 -20.18
CA ILE A 59 -33.35 -5.58 -19.22
C ILE A 59 -33.77 -4.29 -19.95
N GLU A 60 -34.86 -3.70 -19.49
CA GLU A 60 -35.32 -2.40 -20.00
C GLU A 60 -34.66 -1.25 -19.25
N PRO A 61 -34.08 -0.25 -19.94
CA PRO A 61 -33.52 0.94 -19.27
C PRO A 61 -34.65 1.90 -18.81
N PRO A 62 -34.40 2.76 -17.78
CA PRO A 62 -33.18 2.79 -16.99
C PRO A 62 -33.14 1.69 -15.92
N PHE A 63 -31.95 1.15 -15.64
CA PHE A 63 -31.70 0.19 -14.60
C PHE A 63 -31.34 0.92 -13.30
N GLU A 64 -32.11 0.66 -12.23
CA GLU A 64 -31.83 1.24 -10.91
C GLU A 64 -30.67 0.51 -10.23
N THR A 65 -29.63 1.22 -9.80
CA THR A 65 -28.48 0.67 -9.08
C THR A 65 -27.91 1.67 -8.06
N THR A 66 -27.06 1.20 -7.19
CA THR A 66 -26.44 2.01 -6.14
C THR A 66 -24.93 2.05 -6.31
N ILE A 67 -24.31 3.21 -6.09
CA ILE A 67 -22.85 3.33 -5.87
C ILE A 67 -22.62 3.35 -4.35
N ALA A 68 -22.06 2.28 -3.82
CA ALA A 68 -21.74 2.15 -2.41
C ALA A 68 -20.32 2.64 -2.11
N ILE A 69 -20.18 3.52 -1.13
CA ILE A 69 -18.90 4.13 -0.71
C ILE A 69 -18.76 4.13 0.81
N THR A 70 -17.53 4.27 1.30
CA THR A 70 -17.26 4.63 2.69
C THR A 70 -17.50 6.13 2.92
N GLN A 71 -17.67 6.53 4.20
CA GLN A 71 -17.81 7.95 4.61
C GLN A 71 -16.47 8.68 4.45
N ASP A 72 -16.11 9.00 3.22
CA ASP A 72 -14.89 9.68 2.82
C ASP A 72 -15.19 10.77 1.79
N GLN A 73 -14.55 11.94 1.90
CA GLN A 73 -14.87 13.09 1.04
C GLN A 73 -14.41 12.89 -0.41
N GLU A 74 -13.22 12.30 -0.61
CA GLU A 74 -12.69 12.04 -1.96
C GLU A 74 -13.53 10.98 -2.64
N ARG A 75 -13.85 9.88 -1.96
CA ARG A 75 -14.74 8.83 -2.49
C ARG A 75 -16.13 9.35 -2.83
N ASN A 76 -16.67 10.26 -2.01
CA ASN A 76 -17.97 10.87 -2.30
C ASN A 76 -17.93 11.69 -3.60
N ARG A 77 -16.85 12.45 -3.83
CA ARG A 77 -16.66 13.20 -5.09
C ARG A 77 -16.50 12.28 -6.29
N VAL A 78 -15.76 11.17 -6.13
CA VAL A 78 -15.65 10.13 -7.18
C VAL A 78 -17.04 9.57 -7.50
N ALA A 79 -17.81 9.17 -6.49
CA ALA A 79 -19.16 8.63 -6.67
C ALA A 79 -20.10 9.62 -7.37
N GLN A 80 -20.04 10.93 -7.06
CA GLN A 80 -20.81 11.97 -7.73
C GLN A 80 -20.45 12.12 -9.21
N LEU A 81 -19.16 12.02 -9.55
CA LEU A 81 -18.72 12.05 -10.95
C LEU A 81 -19.22 10.82 -11.71
N LEU A 82 -19.12 9.63 -11.10
CA LEU A 82 -19.63 8.38 -11.67
C LEU A 82 -21.15 8.41 -11.85
N GLN A 83 -21.90 8.81 -10.83
CA GLN A 83 -23.34 8.96 -10.87
C GLN A 83 -23.76 9.87 -12.01
N SER A 84 -23.12 11.05 -12.12
CA SER A 84 -23.41 12.00 -13.20
C SER A 84 -23.11 11.42 -14.58
N THR A 85 -22.04 10.64 -14.70
CA THR A 85 -21.65 10.02 -15.96
C THR A 85 -22.63 8.92 -16.37
N LEU A 86 -22.95 7.99 -15.46
CA LEU A 86 -23.84 6.87 -15.75
C LEU A 86 -25.30 7.32 -16.00
N ASN A 87 -25.82 8.25 -15.17
CA ASN A 87 -27.15 8.81 -15.37
C ASN A 87 -27.27 9.65 -16.66
N GLY A 88 -26.13 10.08 -17.22
CA GLY A 88 -26.08 10.79 -18.51
C GLY A 88 -26.34 9.89 -19.71
N THR A 89 -26.30 8.56 -19.57
CA THR A 89 -26.42 7.59 -20.67
C THR A 89 -27.86 7.12 -20.94
N ASP A 90 -28.85 7.53 -20.18
CA ASP A 90 -30.23 7.01 -20.25
C ASP A 90 -30.37 5.50 -19.89
N PHE A 91 -29.28 4.75 -19.68
CA PHE A 91 -29.31 3.33 -19.32
C PHE A 91 -29.42 3.08 -17.83
N PHE A 92 -28.97 4.02 -16.99
CA PHE A 92 -28.91 3.84 -15.54
C PHE A 92 -29.63 4.94 -14.79
N ASP A 93 -30.21 4.56 -13.63
CA ASP A 93 -30.66 5.46 -12.58
C ASP A 93 -29.88 5.10 -11.29
N VAL A 94 -28.87 5.91 -10.98
CA VAL A 94 -27.86 5.60 -9.96
C VAL A 94 -28.07 6.44 -8.71
N GLU A 95 -28.20 5.80 -7.56
CA GLU A 95 -28.15 6.46 -6.24
C GLU A 95 -26.77 6.28 -5.57
N ILE A 96 -26.41 7.16 -4.65
CA ILE A 96 -25.16 7.05 -3.88
C ILE A 96 -25.53 6.68 -2.44
N GLU A 97 -24.92 5.62 -1.92
CA GLU A 97 -25.04 5.20 -0.54
C GLU A 97 -23.69 5.27 0.18
N SER A 98 -23.62 6.09 1.25
CA SER A 98 -22.43 6.24 2.08
C SER A 98 -22.59 5.51 3.40
N ARG A 99 -21.67 4.58 3.69
CA ARG A 99 -21.68 3.71 4.88
C ARG A 99 -20.44 3.96 5.73
N ASP A 100 -20.50 3.68 7.03
CA ASP A 100 -19.28 3.58 7.83
C ASP A 100 -18.40 2.42 7.33
N PHE A 101 -17.10 2.46 7.64
CA PHE A 101 -16.15 1.50 7.10
C PHE A 101 -16.52 0.05 7.39
N GLY A 102 -16.93 -0.26 8.63
CA GLY A 102 -17.29 -1.63 9.02
C GLY A 102 -18.50 -2.15 8.25
N SER A 103 -19.58 -1.34 8.18
CA SER A 103 -20.79 -1.68 7.44
C SER A 103 -20.54 -1.79 5.92
N HIS A 104 -19.62 -0.98 5.37
CA HIS A 104 -19.26 -1.05 3.96
C HIS A 104 -18.56 -2.38 3.65
N ILE A 105 -17.57 -2.78 4.46
CA ILE A 105 -16.87 -4.07 4.28
C ILE A 105 -17.81 -5.25 4.47
N GLU A 106 -18.68 -5.23 5.50
CA GLU A 106 -19.67 -6.28 5.73
C GLU A 106 -20.61 -6.44 4.52
N SER A 107 -21.11 -5.33 3.97
CA SER A 107 -21.93 -5.33 2.75
C SER A 107 -21.16 -5.90 1.56
N MET A 108 -19.94 -5.43 1.30
CA MET A 108 -19.12 -5.96 0.21
C MET A 108 -18.91 -7.49 0.30
N LEU A 109 -18.60 -7.99 1.51
CA LEU A 109 -18.33 -9.42 1.71
C LEU A 109 -19.58 -10.30 1.63
N SER A 110 -20.77 -9.74 1.80
CA SER A 110 -22.05 -10.45 1.74
C SER A 110 -22.88 -10.11 0.50
N ALA A 111 -22.40 -9.27 -0.39
CA ALA A 111 -23.17 -8.69 -1.49
C ALA A 111 -23.77 -9.75 -2.43
N ALA A 112 -22.99 -10.75 -2.82
CA ALA A 112 -23.47 -11.82 -3.68
C ALA A 112 -24.48 -12.74 -2.98
N ASP A 113 -24.28 -13.04 -1.69
CA ASP A 113 -25.22 -13.85 -0.90
C ASP A 113 -26.59 -13.17 -0.69
N THR A 114 -26.58 -11.83 -0.66
CA THR A 114 -27.79 -11.01 -0.52
C THR A 114 -28.36 -10.52 -1.85
N GLU A 115 -27.72 -10.88 -2.96
CA GLU A 115 -28.03 -10.37 -4.31
C GLU A 115 -28.04 -8.81 -4.33
N GLU A 116 -27.10 -8.19 -3.61
CA GLU A 116 -27.02 -6.73 -3.53
C GLU A 116 -26.63 -6.14 -4.90
N ASN A 117 -27.50 -5.30 -5.44
CA ASN A 117 -27.25 -4.60 -6.70
C ASN A 117 -26.50 -3.29 -6.43
N ALA A 118 -25.21 -3.38 -6.15
CA ALA A 118 -24.38 -2.23 -5.88
C ALA A 118 -23.04 -2.28 -6.63
N ILE A 119 -22.64 -1.14 -7.15
CA ILE A 119 -21.29 -0.85 -7.66
C ILE A 119 -20.47 -0.35 -6.46
N PHE A 120 -19.34 -0.99 -6.16
CA PHE A 120 -18.51 -0.59 -5.02
C PHE A 120 -17.32 0.24 -5.47
N VAL A 121 -17.18 1.46 -4.90
CA VAL A 121 -15.94 2.24 -5.03
C VAL A 121 -15.01 1.80 -3.91
N SER A 122 -13.95 1.12 -4.28
CA SER A 122 -13.02 0.48 -3.36
C SER A 122 -11.58 0.79 -3.71
N SER A 123 -10.66 0.24 -2.93
CA SER A 123 -9.23 0.37 -3.15
C SER A 123 -8.52 -0.89 -2.68
N TRP A 124 -7.37 -1.14 -3.27
CA TRP A 124 -6.50 -2.24 -2.90
C TRP A 124 -5.08 -1.76 -2.69
N THR A 125 -4.30 -2.51 -1.94
CA THR A 125 -2.87 -2.29 -1.79
C THR A 125 -2.15 -3.56 -2.21
N GLY A 126 -1.47 -3.50 -3.33
CA GLY A 126 -0.59 -4.57 -3.78
C GLY A 126 0.76 -4.57 -3.05
N GLY A 127 1.67 -5.38 -3.52
CA GLY A 127 3.00 -5.57 -2.94
C GLY A 127 4.10 -5.53 -4.01
N TRP A 128 5.22 -6.18 -3.72
CA TRP A 128 6.36 -6.31 -4.62
C TRP A 128 6.23 -7.47 -5.63
N ASP A 129 5.13 -8.21 -5.59
CA ASP A 129 4.84 -9.26 -6.55
C ASP A 129 3.53 -8.99 -7.28
N PRO A 130 3.45 -9.21 -8.61
CA PRO A 130 2.24 -8.95 -9.40
C PRO A 130 1.02 -9.77 -8.94
N SER A 131 1.21 -10.95 -8.34
CA SER A 131 0.12 -11.75 -7.79
C SER A 131 -0.66 -11.04 -6.69
N ASN A 132 0.01 -10.15 -5.94
CA ASN A 132 -0.61 -9.39 -4.85
C ASN A 132 -1.72 -8.43 -5.33
N TYR A 133 -1.77 -8.15 -6.63
CA TYR A 133 -2.76 -7.24 -7.23
C TYR A 133 -3.99 -7.96 -7.80
N VAL A 134 -3.87 -9.25 -8.07
CA VAL A 134 -4.88 -9.96 -8.88
C VAL A 134 -5.42 -11.21 -8.23
N ALA A 135 -4.60 -12.03 -7.55
CA ALA A 135 -5.00 -13.37 -7.14
C ALA A 135 -6.21 -13.36 -6.19
N MET A 136 -6.17 -12.56 -5.13
CA MET A 136 -7.27 -12.49 -4.14
C MET A 136 -8.53 -11.82 -4.67
N LEU A 137 -8.40 -10.92 -5.67
CA LEU A 137 -9.50 -10.09 -6.16
C LEU A 137 -10.24 -10.73 -7.34
N PHE A 138 -9.56 -11.54 -8.16
CA PHE A 138 -10.11 -11.95 -9.46
C PHE A 138 -10.10 -13.46 -9.71
N HIS A 139 -9.35 -14.26 -8.93
CA HIS A 139 -9.43 -15.71 -9.07
C HIS A 139 -10.78 -16.24 -8.57
N SER A 140 -11.42 -17.14 -9.32
CA SER A 140 -12.76 -17.64 -9.01
C SER A 140 -12.86 -18.40 -7.68
N GLU A 141 -11.78 -19.09 -7.24
CA GLU A 141 -11.73 -19.77 -5.94
C GLU A 141 -11.74 -18.78 -4.74
N ASN A 142 -11.44 -17.49 -4.99
CA ASN A 142 -11.39 -16.46 -3.97
C ASN A 142 -12.69 -15.64 -3.85
N GLN A 143 -13.81 -16.18 -4.32
CA GLN A 143 -15.12 -15.56 -4.13
C GLN A 143 -15.47 -15.43 -2.64
N THR A 144 -16.16 -14.31 -2.30
CA THR A 144 -16.65 -14.11 -0.94
C THR A 144 -17.67 -15.20 -0.55
N PRO A 145 -17.78 -15.60 0.72
CA PRO A 145 -17.10 -15.06 1.90
C PRO A 145 -15.71 -15.65 2.16
N ASN A 146 -15.21 -16.57 1.34
CA ASN A 146 -13.94 -17.27 1.58
C ASN A 146 -12.72 -16.50 1.08
N GLY A 147 -12.90 -15.52 0.20
CA GLY A 147 -11.86 -14.67 -0.36
C GLY A 147 -12.36 -13.24 -0.53
N LEU A 148 -11.75 -12.49 -1.47
CA LEU A 148 -12.00 -11.08 -1.72
C LEU A 148 -12.45 -10.77 -3.16
N ASN A 149 -12.80 -11.79 -3.94
CA ASN A 149 -13.48 -11.63 -5.23
C ASN A 149 -14.96 -11.28 -4.97
N VAL A 150 -15.19 -10.02 -4.60
CA VAL A 150 -16.50 -9.46 -4.21
C VAL A 150 -17.50 -9.50 -5.38
N GLY A 151 -17.00 -9.29 -6.60
CA GLY A 151 -17.82 -9.30 -7.81
C GLY A 151 -18.30 -10.70 -8.20
N HIS A 152 -17.82 -11.76 -7.58
CA HIS A 152 -18.02 -13.16 -8.00
C HIS A 152 -17.71 -13.35 -9.48
N TYR A 153 -16.60 -12.73 -9.89
CA TYR A 153 -16.10 -12.86 -11.25
C TYR A 153 -15.56 -14.26 -11.50
N GLU A 154 -15.86 -14.80 -12.67
CA GLU A 154 -15.40 -16.12 -13.12
C GLU A 154 -14.91 -16.01 -14.57
N ASN A 155 -13.66 -16.41 -14.79
CA ASN A 155 -13.07 -16.55 -16.12
C ASN A 155 -11.93 -17.56 -16.06
N GLU A 156 -12.11 -18.73 -16.69
CA GLU A 156 -11.14 -19.83 -16.67
C GLU A 156 -9.75 -19.41 -17.19
N THR A 157 -9.70 -18.52 -18.19
CA THR A 157 -8.43 -18.01 -18.75
C THR A 157 -7.69 -17.14 -17.73
N VAL A 158 -8.40 -16.30 -16.98
CA VAL A 158 -7.82 -15.46 -15.91
C VAL A 158 -7.30 -16.33 -14.78
N ASP A 159 -8.07 -17.35 -14.37
CA ASP A 159 -7.66 -18.30 -13.33
C ASP A 159 -6.39 -19.05 -13.77
N GLU A 160 -6.33 -19.54 -15.01
CA GLU A 160 -5.15 -20.20 -15.58
C GLU A 160 -3.91 -19.27 -15.59
N TYR A 161 -4.05 -18.00 -15.95
CA TYR A 161 -2.94 -17.04 -15.90
C TYR A 161 -2.49 -16.75 -14.46
N ILE A 162 -3.41 -16.61 -13.51
CA ILE A 162 -3.05 -16.40 -12.09
C ILE A 162 -2.25 -17.61 -11.57
N ASP A 163 -2.73 -18.82 -11.81
CA ASP A 163 -2.08 -20.06 -11.38
C ASP A 163 -0.71 -20.24 -12.04
N ALA A 164 -0.60 -19.96 -13.34
CA ALA A 164 0.66 -20.01 -14.06
C ALA A 164 1.66 -18.98 -13.49
N GLY A 165 1.24 -17.73 -13.25
CA GLY A 165 2.09 -16.69 -12.71
C GLY A 165 2.54 -16.95 -11.26
N LEU A 166 1.76 -17.71 -10.47
CA LEU A 166 2.15 -18.15 -9.14
C LEU A 166 3.20 -19.25 -9.15
N THR A 167 3.28 -20.04 -10.22
CA THR A 167 4.18 -21.20 -10.31
C THR A 167 5.39 -20.96 -11.20
N GLU A 168 5.32 -20.04 -12.17
CA GLU A 168 6.45 -19.68 -13.03
C GLU A 168 7.55 -18.98 -12.22
N THR A 169 8.80 -19.39 -12.43
CA THR A 169 9.98 -18.84 -11.75
C THR A 169 10.92 -18.07 -12.69
N ASP A 170 10.75 -18.22 -14.02
CA ASP A 170 11.47 -17.39 -14.99
C ASP A 170 10.83 -16.00 -15.06
N SER A 171 11.62 -14.94 -14.90
CA SER A 171 11.11 -13.58 -14.82
C SER A 171 10.50 -13.09 -16.13
N ASP A 172 11.08 -13.44 -17.28
CA ASP A 172 10.60 -12.99 -18.58
C ASP A 172 9.27 -13.67 -18.92
N ASP A 173 9.15 -14.97 -18.65
CA ASP A 173 7.93 -15.73 -18.86
C ASP A 173 6.82 -15.24 -17.89
N ARG A 174 7.16 -14.88 -16.64
CA ARG A 174 6.20 -14.28 -15.70
C ARG A 174 5.67 -12.93 -16.19
N VAL A 175 6.52 -12.09 -16.76
CA VAL A 175 6.11 -10.79 -17.34
C VAL A 175 5.08 -11.01 -18.45
N GLU A 176 5.30 -11.98 -19.35
CA GLU A 176 4.35 -12.30 -20.43
C GLU A 176 3.02 -12.79 -19.87
N ILE A 177 3.04 -13.70 -18.89
CA ILE A 177 1.83 -14.24 -18.25
C ILE A 177 0.98 -13.10 -17.64
N TYR A 178 1.60 -12.23 -16.80
CA TYR A 178 0.85 -11.17 -16.13
C TYR A 178 0.41 -10.03 -17.06
N ARG A 179 1.10 -9.79 -18.18
CA ARG A 179 0.61 -8.87 -19.20
C ARG A 179 -0.61 -9.42 -19.92
N ASN A 180 -0.58 -10.69 -20.32
CA ASN A 180 -1.75 -11.35 -20.93
C ASN A 180 -2.94 -11.39 -19.96
N LEU A 181 -2.70 -11.68 -18.67
CA LEU A 181 -3.73 -11.63 -17.63
C LEU A 181 -4.38 -10.24 -17.53
N GLN A 182 -3.58 -9.18 -17.52
CA GLN A 182 -4.12 -7.82 -17.44
C GLN A 182 -4.94 -7.44 -18.67
N GLN A 183 -4.52 -7.86 -19.86
CA GLN A 183 -5.30 -7.67 -21.09
C GLN A 183 -6.66 -8.34 -20.99
N GLU A 184 -6.72 -9.59 -20.57
CA GLU A 184 -7.96 -10.34 -20.40
C GLU A 184 -8.87 -9.71 -19.34
N LEU A 185 -8.33 -9.33 -18.19
CA LEU A 185 -9.09 -8.63 -17.14
C LEU A 185 -9.71 -7.31 -17.63
N VAL A 186 -8.97 -6.52 -18.40
CA VAL A 186 -9.49 -5.24 -18.90
C VAL A 186 -10.51 -5.47 -20.02
N ALA A 187 -10.27 -6.46 -20.89
CA ALA A 187 -11.21 -6.86 -21.93
C ALA A 187 -12.56 -7.31 -21.36
N ASP A 188 -12.56 -7.99 -20.21
CA ASP A 188 -13.78 -8.49 -19.56
C ASP A 188 -14.35 -7.52 -18.50
N SER A 189 -13.51 -6.59 -18.04
CA SER A 189 -13.84 -5.48 -17.14
C SER A 189 -14.63 -5.88 -15.87
N PRO A 190 -14.21 -6.87 -15.06
CA PRO A 190 -14.87 -7.15 -13.78
C PRO A 190 -14.75 -5.99 -12.79
N ALA A 191 -13.78 -5.13 -13.01
CA ALA A 191 -13.57 -3.87 -12.35
C ALA A 191 -13.09 -2.79 -13.32
N SER A 192 -13.34 -1.53 -12.99
CA SER A 192 -12.67 -0.40 -13.63
C SER A 192 -11.57 0.12 -12.71
N PHE A 193 -10.34 0.12 -13.20
CA PHE A 193 -9.20 0.70 -12.49
C PHE A 193 -9.19 2.21 -12.74
N VAL A 194 -8.99 3.00 -11.71
CA VAL A 194 -9.19 4.46 -11.76
C VAL A 194 -7.88 5.21 -11.58
N ARG A 195 -7.14 4.88 -10.52
CA ARG A 195 -5.94 5.61 -10.13
C ARG A 195 -4.95 4.69 -9.42
N PHE A 196 -3.67 4.76 -9.76
CA PHE A 196 -2.58 4.32 -8.89
C PHE A 196 -2.26 5.42 -7.88
N ARG A 197 -2.13 5.02 -6.63
CA ARG A 197 -1.83 5.94 -5.52
C ARG A 197 -0.35 6.25 -5.47
N GLU A 198 -0.01 7.36 -4.84
CA GLU A 198 1.36 7.68 -4.44
C GLU A 198 1.53 7.56 -2.94
N ALA A 199 2.71 7.08 -2.53
CA ALA A 199 3.23 7.35 -1.21
C ALA A 199 3.70 8.80 -1.17
N THR A 200 3.18 9.58 -0.23
CA THR A 200 3.51 11.01 -0.08
C THR A 200 4.07 11.24 1.32
N HIS A 201 5.27 11.79 1.36
CA HIS A 201 5.99 12.12 2.58
C HIS A 201 6.34 13.60 2.59
N VAL A 202 6.15 14.25 3.74
CA VAL A 202 6.51 15.65 3.94
C VAL A 202 7.35 15.77 5.21
N TRP A 203 8.46 16.45 5.14
CA TRP A 203 9.35 16.64 6.28
C TRP A 203 9.81 18.09 6.43
N ASP A 204 10.17 18.47 7.66
CA ASP A 204 10.79 19.75 7.98
C ASP A 204 12.24 19.73 7.46
N GLY A 205 12.52 20.49 6.40
CA GLY A 205 13.83 20.58 5.76
C GLY A 205 14.88 21.31 6.59
N ASP A 206 14.48 22.03 7.65
CA ASP A 206 15.41 22.64 8.61
C ASP A 206 15.92 21.60 9.65
N VAL A 207 15.26 20.45 9.78
CA VAL A 207 15.58 19.39 10.77
C VAL A 207 16.07 18.11 10.09
N VAL A 208 15.36 17.62 9.07
CA VAL A 208 15.64 16.38 8.35
C VAL A 208 16.49 16.71 7.12
N SER A 209 17.72 16.21 7.06
CA SER A 209 18.68 16.58 6.01
C SER A 209 18.31 15.99 4.65
N ASP A 210 17.83 14.76 4.62
CA ASP A 210 17.40 14.04 3.40
C ASP A 210 16.39 12.96 3.76
N TRP A 211 15.47 12.66 2.83
CA TRP A 211 14.47 11.61 3.01
C TRP A 211 14.15 10.92 1.70
N GLN A 212 14.29 9.60 1.68
CA GLN A 212 13.86 8.79 0.56
C GLN A 212 12.47 8.19 0.83
N THR A 213 11.53 8.39 -0.08
CA THR A 213 10.17 7.86 0.04
C THR A 213 10.13 6.39 -0.35
N TYR A 214 9.87 5.49 0.61
CA TYR A 214 9.59 4.09 0.32
C TYR A 214 8.17 3.95 -0.25
N PRO A 215 7.99 3.23 -1.37
CA PRO A 215 6.71 3.27 -2.09
C PRO A 215 5.61 2.43 -1.45
N LEU A 216 5.96 1.42 -0.64
CA LEU A 216 5.01 0.52 -0.03
C LEU A 216 4.93 0.70 1.48
N GLN A 217 3.75 0.50 2.02
CA GLN A 217 3.58 0.31 3.45
C GLN A 217 3.91 -1.15 3.81
N PRO A 218 4.62 -1.42 4.91
CA PRO A 218 4.84 -0.55 6.07
C PRO A 218 6.11 0.31 6.06
N GLY A 219 6.83 0.41 4.95
CA GLY A 219 8.16 0.99 4.88
C GLY A 219 8.28 2.51 5.01
N SER A 220 7.23 3.24 5.45
CA SER A 220 7.27 4.71 5.56
C SER A 220 8.45 5.24 6.39
N TYR A 221 8.96 4.47 7.34
CA TYR A 221 10.07 4.84 8.21
C TYR A 221 11.41 4.15 7.87
N TYR A 222 11.48 3.37 6.79
CA TYR A 222 12.75 2.76 6.37
C TYR A 222 13.84 3.79 6.04
N ALA A 223 13.47 4.99 5.58
CA ALA A 223 14.44 6.05 5.33
C ALA A 223 15.23 6.47 6.59
N VAL A 224 14.73 6.22 7.79
CA VAL A 224 15.45 6.51 9.03
C VAL A 224 16.76 5.71 9.09
N TYR A 225 16.71 4.41 8.82
CA TYR A 225 17.90 3.57 8.72
C TYR A 225 17.57 2.21 8.10
N ALA A 226 17.93 2.05 6.85
CA ALA A 226 17.78 0.82 6.07
C ALA A 226 19.13 0.45 5.42
N PRO A 227 20.12 -0.04 6.21
CA PRO A 227 21.46 -0.32 5.70
C PRO A 227 21.49 -1.38 4.61
N TRP A 228 20.55 -2.31 4.60
CA TRP A 228 20.37 -3.31 3.57
C TRP A 228 19.96 -2.71 2.20
N ALA A 229 19.39 -1.50 2.21
CA ALA A 229 19.03 -0.74 1.00
C ALA A 229 19.99 0.45 0.74
N GLY A 230 21.03 0.61 1.51
CA GLY A 230 21.98 1.73 1.35
C GLY A 230 21.42 3.09 1.78
N VAL A 231 20.38 3.14 2.64
CA VAL A 231 19.63 4.35 2.98
C VAL A 231 19.70 4.67 4.47
N TYR A 232 19.87 5.94 4.80
CA TYR A 232 19.73 6.48 6.15
C TYR A 232 19.39 7.97 6.11
N THR A 233 18.91 8.49 7.24
CA THR A 233 18.59 9.91 7.43
C THR A 233 19.36 10.48 8.60
N ASP A 234 19.89 11.72 8.45
CA ASP A 234 20.48 12.52 9.49
C ASP A 234 19.55 13.64 9.92
N LEU A 235 19.70 14.10 11.17
CA LEU A 235 19.02 15.28 11.69
C LEU A 235 20.02 16.41 11.93
N GLU A 236 19.64 17.64 11.62
CA GLU A 236 20.42 18.84 11.91
C GLU A 236 20.34 19.16 13.41
N ASP A 237 21.47 19.09 14.10
CA ASP A 237 21.63 19.47 15.51
C ASP A 237 20.74 18.69 16.53
N GLU A 238 20.05 17.59 16.11
CA GLU A 238 19.17 16.77 16.95
C GLU A 238 19.52 15.28 16.86
N THR A 239 19.04 14.49 17.83
CA THR A 239 19.21 13.03 17.87
C THR A 239 17.88 12.29 18.08
N GLU A 240 16.80 13.03 18.29
CA GLU A 240 15.44 12.50 18.39
C GLU A 240 14.65 12.85 17.12
N PHE A 241 14.14 11.82 16.45
CA PHE A 241 13.22 11.98 15.32
C PHE A 241 11.77 11.88 15.82
N VAL A 242 10.93 12.83 15.41
CA VAL A 242 9.50 12.82 15.72
C VAL A 242 8.69 12.69 14.43
N GLY A 243 8.02 11.54 14.28
CA GLY A 243 7.07 11.26 13.20
C GLY A 243 5.65 11.07 13.73
N ASP A 244 4.75 10.56 12.90
CA ASP A 244 3.36 10.31 13.28
C ASP A 244 2.86 8.91 12.90
N LEU A 245 1.78 8.50 13.54
CA LEU A 245 0.96 7.33 13.19
C LEU A 245 -0.49 7.76 13.07
N GLY A 246 -1.15 7.29 11.99
CA GLY A 246 -2.54 7.65 11.68
C GLY A 246 -3.61 6.97 12.53
N SER A 247 -3.24 5.98 13.34
CA SER A 247 -4.09 5.34 14.34
C SER A 247 -3.24 4.71 15.44
N ASP A 248 -3.87 4.20 16.47
CA ASP A 248 -3.18 3.51 17.55
C ASP A 248 -2.58 2.16 17.09
N VAL A 249 -1.50 1.74 17.74
CA VAL A 249 -0.84 0.45 17.49
C VAL A 249 -1.56 -0.63 18.27
N SER A 250 -2.12 -1.61 17.58
CA SER A 250 -2.96 -2.63 18.22
C SER A 250 -2.26 -3.97 18.45
N ASN A 251 -1.36 -4.36 17.57
CA ASN A 251 -0.65 -5.63 17.61
C ASN A 251 0.84 -5.44 17.31
N TYR A 252 1.71 -6.06 18.09
CA TYR A 252 3.18 -5.98 17.97
C TYR A 252 3.81 -7.31 17.55
N ASP A 253 3.13 -8.42 17.83
CA ASP A 253 3.56 -9.76 17.45
C ASP A 253 3.39 -9.97 15.94
N PRO A 254 4.46 -10.27 15.18
CA PRO A 254 4.39 -10.40 13.72
C PRO A 254 3.28 -11.32 13.20
N VAL A 255 2.97 -12.40 13.91
CA VAL A 255 1.91 -13.35 13.49
C VAL A 255 0.49 -12.87 13.80
N LYS A 256 0.35 -11.71 14.48
CA LYS A 256 -0.94 -11.09 14.84
C LYS A 256 -1.15 -9.73 14.19
N ILE A 257 -0.10 -9.16 13.59
CA ILE A 257 -0.19 -7.86 12.91
C ILE A 257 -1.11 -7.98 11.70
N ASN A 258 -2.20 -7.23 11.71
CA ASN A 258 -3.22 -7.23 10.66
C ASN A 258 -3.55 -5.82 10.14
N GLY A 259 -2.75 -4.82 10.50
CA GLY A 259 -2.98 -3.42 10.12
C GLY A 259 -1.70 -2.67 9.81
N THR A 260 -1.79 -1.76 8.86
CA THR A 260 -0.67 -0.97 8.33
C THR A 260 0.10 -0.22 9.42
N VAL A 261 -0.61 0.42 10.37
CA VAL A 261 0.04 1.21 11.44
C VAL A 261 0.87 0.36 12.38
N SER A 262 0.38 -0.84 12.75
CA SER A 262 1.17 -1.78 13.56
C SER A 262 2.41 -2.27 12.82
N SER A 263 2.30 -2.51 11.50
CA SER A 263 3.45 -2.87 10.66
C SER A 263 4.46 -1.71 10.56
N GLN A 264 4.00 -0.47 10.40
CA GLN A 264 4.88 0.71 10.39
C GLN A 264 5.62 0.91 11.72
N ALA A 265 4.92 0.79 12.85
CA ALA A 265 5.49 0.96 14.18
C ALA A 265 6.59 -0.08 14.49
N THR A 266 6.46 -1.29 13.93
CA THR A 266 7.39 -2.41 14.18
C THR A 266 8.43 -2.63 13.07
N ALA A 267 8.36 -1.87 11.96
CA ALA A 267 9.21 -2.06 10.78
C ALA A 267 10.72 -1.95 11.05
N LEU A 268 11.11 -1.14 12.02
CA LEU A 268 12.52 -0.98 12.44
C LEU A 268 12.92 -1.89 13.62
N VAL A 269 11.99 -2.71 14.14
CA VAL A 269 12.21 -3.65 15.24
C VAL A 269 12.51 -5.04 14.71
N TYR A 270 11.78 -5.49 13.72
CA TYR A 270 11.90 -6.83 13.16
C TYR A 270 12.64 -6.81 11.83
N GLU A 271 13.42 -7.85 11.58
CA GLU A 271 14.06 -8.10 10.29
C GLU A 271 13.67 -9.48 9.74
N GLN A 272 13.84 -9.63 8.43
CA GLN A 272 13.50 -10.79 7.64
C GLN A 272 14.79 -11.42 7.07
N LEU A 273 14.67 -12.55 6.37
CA LEU A 273 15.81 -13.14 5.66
C LEU A 273 16.34 -12.20 4.56
N VAL A 274 15.43 -11.56 3.85
CA VAL A 274 15.72 -10.62 2.76
C VAL A 274 14.94 -9.32 2.98
N GLY A 275 15.47 -8.21 2.47
CA GLY A 275 14.76 -6.94 2.32
C GLY A 275 14.35 -6.72 0.87
N VAL A 276 13.45 -5.78 0.64
CA VAL A 276 13.20 -5.24 -0.71
C VAL A 276 13.52 -3.76 -0.66
N ASP A 277 14.45 -3.31 -1.48
CA ASP A 277 14.91 -1.93 -1.45
C ASP A 277 13.88 -0.95 -2.03
N PHE A 278 14.27 0.32 -2.15
CA PHE A 278 13.38 1.38 -2.60
C PHE A 278 13.02 1.26 -4.09
N ASP A 279 13.75 0.47 -4.85
CA ASP A 279 13.53 0.25 -6.29
C ASP A 279 12.88 -1.12 -6.59
N GLY A 280 12.63 -1.93 -5.55
CA GLY A 280 11.96 -3.22 -5.66
C GLY A 280 12.91 -4.40 -5.77
N GLU A 281 14.21 -4.16 -5.67
CA GLU A 281 15.21 -5.22 -5.75
C GLU A 281 15.33 -5.95 -4.42
N VAL A 282 15.37 -7.29 -4.47
CA VAL A 282 15.56 -8.12 -3.27
C VAL A 282 17.00 -8.04 -2.79
N GLN A 283 17.20 -7.65 -1.54
CA GLN A 283 18.50 -7.41 -0.92
C GLN A 283 18.78 -8.37 0.24
N PRO A 284 20.05 -8.80 0.45
CA PRO A 284 20.44 -9.56 1.62
C PRO A 284 20.21 -8.81 2.94
N MET A 285 19.50 -9.43 3.89
CA MET A 285 19.28 -8.88 5.24
C MET A 285 19.83 -9.83 6.30
N LEU A 286 19.03 -10.70 6.93
CA LEU A 286 19.54 -11.73 7.84
C LEU A 286 20.18 -12.90 7.09
N ALA A 287 19.78 -13.17 5.86
CA ALA A 287 20.55 -13.99 4.94
C ALA A 287 21.62 -13.13 4.23
N THR A 288 22.81 -13.70 4.01
CA THR A 288 23.89 -13.06 3.25
C THR A 288 23.88 -13.48 1.79
N ASP A 289 23.33 -14.66 1.51
CA ASP A 289 23.29 -15.27 0.19
C ASP A 289 22.26 -16.40 0.18
N TRP A 290 21.69 -16.72 -0.99
CA TRP A 290 20.83 -17.88 -1.19
C TRP A 290 20.96 -18.42 -2.62
N GLU A 291 20.70 -19.70 -2.75
CA GLU A 291 20.71 -20.39 -4.05
C GLU A 291 19.49 -21.33 -4.19
N GLN A 292 18.86 -21.33 -5.33
CA GLN A 292 17.89 -22.36 -5.67
C GLN A 292 18.62 -23.67 -6.01
N ARG A 293 18.33 -24.73 -5.27
CA ARG A 293 18.98 -26.05 -5.42
C ARG A 293 18.26 -26.95 -6.41
N ASP A 294 16.95 -26.83 -6.45
CA ASP A 294 16.04 -27.47 -7.39
C ASP A 294 14.73 -26.65 -7.46
N ALA A 295 13.73 -27.15 -8.18
CA ALA A 295 12.48 -26.45 -8.44
C ALA A 295 11.75 -25.92 -7.18
N THR A 296 11.94 -26.57 -6.03
CA THR A 296 11.21 -26.25 -4.79
C THR A 296 12.11 -26.01 -3.58
N THR A 297 13.43 -26.16 -3.70
CA THR A 297 14.36 -26.09 -2.57
C THR A 297 15.32 -24.92 -2.73
N TYR A 298 15.36 -24.05 -1.73
CA TYR A 298 16.27 -22.92 -1.62
C TYR A 298 17.18 -23.08 -0.41
N ARG A 299 18.49 -22.86 -0.59
CA ARG A 299 19.47 -22.88 0.51
C ARG A 299 19.89 -21.47 0.84
N PHE A 300 19.82 -21.10 2.11
CA PHE A 300 20.21 -19.81 2.66
C PHE A 300 21.45 -19.91 3.55
N SER A 301 22.36 -18.96 3.38
CA SER A 301 23.47 -18.69 4.28
C SER A 301 23.09 -17.53 5.19
N LEU A 302 23.07 -17.75 6.51
CA LEU A 302 22.69 -16.73 7.47
C LEU A 302 23.89 -15.89 7.92
N ARG A 303 23.65 -14.63 8.21
CA ARG A 303 24.64 -13.70 8.76
C ARG A 303 25.09 -14.15 10.14
N GLU A 304 26.42 -14.23 10.33
CA GLU A 304 27.01 -14.56 11.62
C GLU A 304 27.06 -13.33 12.54
N GLY A 305 26.94 -13.55 13.85
CA GLY A 305 27.10 -12.51 14.86
C GLY A 305 25.88 -11.64 15.10
N VAL A 306 24.77 -11.86 14.38
CA VAL A 306 23.50 -11.16 14.62
C VAL A 306 22.97 -11.52 16.02
N GLN A 307 22.53 -10.49 16.74
CA GLN A 307 21.88 -10.62 18.04
C GLN A 307 20.48 -10.04 18.02
N PHE A 308 19.55 -10.69 18.70
CA PHE A 308 18.25 -10.12 19.03
C PHE A 308 18.41 -9.07 20.15
N HIS A 309 17.43 -8.21 20.31
CA HIS A 309 17.43 -7.16 21.36
C HIS A 309 17.55 -7.73 22.79
N ASN A 310 17.17 -9.00 23.01
CA ASN A 310 17.34 -9.72 24.29
C ASN A 310 18.71 -10.41 24.45
N GLY A 311 19.60 -10.31 23.44
CA GLY A 311 20.94 -10.89 23.44
C GLY A 311 21.03 -12.33 22.95
N GLU A 312 19.92 -12.99 22.55
CA GLU A 312 19.98 -14.27 21.84
C GLU A 312 20.72 -14.09 20.51
N LYS A 313 21.46 -15.11 20.08
CA LYS A 313 22.15 -15.10 18.78
C LYS A 313 21.31 -15.78 17.72
N LEU A 314 21.19 -15.13 16.55
CA LEU A 314 20.50 -15.70 15.40
C LEU A 314 21.14 -17.02 14.97
N THR A 315 20.31 -18.02 14.70
CA THR A 315 20.68 -19.32 14.11
C THR A 315 19.58 -19.81 13.16
N ALA A 316 19.89 -20.82 12.37
CA ALA A 316 18.92 -21.50 11.50
C ALA A 316 17.68 -22.05 12.26
N THR A 317 17.82 -22.33 13.57
CA THR A 317 16.70 -22.74 14.42
C THR A 317 15.68 -21.61 14.57
N HIS A 318 16.11 -20.36 14.71
CA HIS A 318 15.21 -19.20 14.80
C HIS A 318 14.40 -19.06 13.51
N VAL A 319 15.05 -19.17 12.36
CA VAL A 319 14.37 -19.09 11.05
C VAL A 319 13.30 -20.16 10.93
N LYS A 320 13.68 -21.44 11.11
CA LYS A 320 12.74 -22.56 11.04
C LYS A 320 11.54 -22.39 11.97
N ARG A 321 11.81 -22.03 13.23
CA ARG A 321 10.78 -21.90 14.26
C ARG A 321 9.90 -20.66 14.06
N SER A 322 10.44 -19.58 13.51
CA SER A 322 9.66 -18.38 13.13
C SER A 322 8.65 -18.70 12.04
N PHE A 323 9.02 -19.46 11.01
CA PHE A 323 8.07 -19.90 9.97
C PHE A 323 6.96 -20.77 10.55
N GLN A 324 7.31 -21.74 11.41
CA GLN A 324 6.34 -22.62 12.04
C GLN A 324 5.35 -21.89 12.96
N ARG A 325 5.71 -20.70 13.45
CA ARG A 325 4.84 -19.87 14.29
C ARG A 325 3.60 -19.33 13.58
N TYR A 326 3.62 -19.27 12.25
CA TYR A 326 2.50 -18.78 11.46
C TYR A 326 1.34 -19.79 11.38
N GLU A 327 1.58 -21.10 11.63
CA GLU A 327 0.57 -22.14 11.60
C GLU A 327 -0.59 -21.86 12.57
N GLY A 328 -1.84 -21.89 12.07
CA GLY A 328 -3.04 -21.62 12.86
C GLY A 328 -3.26 -20.16 13.27
N THR A 329 -2.51 -19.22 12.73
CA THR A 329 -2.68 -17.78 12.98
C THR A 329 -3.50 -17.09 11.88
N THR A 330 -3.87 -15.83 12.10
CA THR A 330 -4.56 -15.02 11.06
C THR A 330 -3.66 -14.68 9.87
N ARG A 331 -2.35 -14.93 9.97
CA ARG A 331 -1.35 -14.73 8.92
C ARG A 331 -0.74 -16.05 8.42
N GLU A 332 -1.44 -17.14 8.62
CA GLU A 332 -0.99 -18.46 8.18
C GLU A 332 -0.66 -18.49 6.68
N SER A 333 -1.48 -17.88 5.86
CA SER A 333 -1.31 -17.82 4.40
C SER A 333 0.00 -17.17 3.97
N ASP A 334 0.54 -16.19 4.70
CA ASP A 334 1.81 -15.52 4.36
C ASP A 334 2.98 -16.51 4.24
N VAL A 335 2.88 -17.64 4.92
CA VAL A 335 3.91 -18.71 4.93
C VAL A 335 3.36 -20.00 4.37
N TYR A 336 2.20 -20.46 4.83
CA TYR A 336 1.72 -21.82 4.53
C TYR A 336 1.07 -21.99 3.16
N ASP A 337 0.90 -20.95 2.38
CA ASP A 337 0.52 -21.09 0.96
C ASP A 337 1.65 -21.69 0.12
N TRP A 338 2.90 -21.42 0.48
CA TRP A 338 4.08 -21.89 -0.25
C TRP A 338 5.01 -22.81 0.56
N TYR A 339 5.18 -22.59 1.86
CA TYR A 339 6.12 -23.32 2.71
C TYR A 339 5.67 -24.76 3.00
N GLU A 340 6.54 -25.74 2.76
CA GLU A 340 6.35 -27.14 3.14
C GLU A 340 7.15 -27.51 4.38
N SER A 341 8.46 -27.25 4.35
CA SER A 341 9.35 -27.65 5.43
C SER A 341 10.68 -26.90 5.37
N SER A 342 11.48 -27.01 6.43
CA SER A 342 12.88 -26.58 6.40
C SER A 342 13.80 -27.56 7.09
N THR A 343 15.04 -27.66 6.54
CA THR A 343 16.11 -28.54 7.03
C THR A 343 17.29 -27.68 7.50
N ILE A 344 17.63 -27.78 8.77
CA ILE A 344 18.82 -27.15 9.34
C ILE A 344 20.03 -27.98 8.92
N ILE A 345 20.99 -27.37 8.22
CA ILE A 345 22.27 -28.01 7.83
C ILE A 345 23.30 -27.78 8.93
N ASP A 346 23.40 -26.55 9.40
CA ASP A 346 24.19 -26.13 10.55
C ASP A 346 23.61 -24.86 11.17
N ASP A 347 24.29 -24.20 12.13
CA ASP A 347 23.78 -23.04 12.84
C ASP A 347 23.52 -21.82 11.92
N HIS A 348 24.19 -21.76 10.76
CA HIS A 348 24.09 -20.63 9.83
C HIS A 348 23.70 -21.04 8.40
N THR A 349 23.25 -22.27 8.21
CA THR A 349 22.79 -22.77 6.90
C THR A 349 21.48 -23.51 7.03
N ILE A 350 20.48 -23.09 6.24
CA ILE A 350 19.15 -23.69 6.23
C ILE A 350 18.67 -23.93 4.80
N GLU A 351 18.01 -25.06 4.56
CA GLU A 351 17.23 -25.31 3.34
C GLU A 351 15.74 -25.09 3.64
N ILE A 352 15.07 -24.35 2.76
CA ILE A 352 13.64 -24.08 2.79
C ILE A 352 13.02 -24.78 1.58
N ASN A 353 11.97 -25.59 1.82
CA ASN A 353 11.28 -26.32 0.78
C ASN A 353 9.88 -25.75 0.58
N CYS A 354 9.54 -25.44 -0.66
CA CYS A 354 8.21 -25.04 -1.08
C CYS A 354 7.34 -26.26 -1.42
N LYS A 355 6.03 -26.16 -1.22
CA LYS A 355 5.03 -27.19 -1.60
C LYS A 355 5.02 -27.47 -3.10
N ARG A 356 5.34 -26.47 -3.91
CA ARG A 356 5.44 -26.46 -5.38
C ARG A 356 6.40 -25.36 -5.80
N GLU A 357 6.75 -25.30 -7.07
CA GLU A 357 7.37 -24.11 -7.64
C GLU A 357 6.52 -22.88 -7.26
N TYR A 358 7.20 -21.80 -6.82
CA TYR A 358 6.52 -20.62 -6.31
C TYR A 358 7.25 -19.35 -6.75
N GLY A 359 6.72 -18.68 -7.79
CA GLY A 359 7.32 -17.49 -8.39
C GLY A 359 7.53 -16.34 -7.40
N PRO A 360 6.58 -16.03 -6.48
CA PRO A 360 6.73 -14.96 -5.49
C PRO A 360 7.69 -15.27 -4.33
N PHE A 361 8.47 -16.36 -4.35
CA PHE A 361 9.19 -16.88 -3.17
C PHE A 361 10.06 -15.82 -2.47
N GLU A 362 10.90 -15.10 -3.20
CA GLU A 362 11.82 -14.14 -2.61
C GLU A 362 11.08 -12.94 -1.97
N THR A 363 10.08 -12.41 -2.65
CA THR A 363 9.26 -11.32 -2.13
C THR A 363 8.34 -11.74 -0.98
N ALA A 364 7.91 -13.01 -0.95
CA ALA A 364 7.14 -13.57 0.15
C ALA A 364 7.94 -13.62 1.47
N LEU A 365 9.26 -13.86 1.39
CA LEU A 365 10.14 -13.86 2.56
C LEU A 365 10.22 -12.50 3.26
N PHE A 366 10.00 -11.40 2.55
CA PHE A 366 9.94 -10.05 3.10
C PHE A 366 8.80 -9.86 4.12
N ASN A 367 7.77 -10.70 4.07
CA ASN A 367 6.64 -10.65 5.01
C ASN A 367 6.85 -11.50 6.27
N VAL A 368 7.97 -12.21 6.40
CA VAL A 368 8.20 -13.20 7.46
C VAL A 368 9.28 -12.73 8.43
N ALA A 369 8.89 -12.12 9.53
CA ALA A 369 9.79 -11.66 10.57
C ALA A 369 10.44 -12.84 11.32
N ILE A 370 11.75 -12.73 11.60
CA ILE A 370 12.47 -13.70 12.42
C ILE A 370 12.48 -13.22 13.87
N VAL A 371 12.06 -14.09 14.78
CA VAL A 371 11.87 -13.76 16.21
C VAL A 371 12.70 -14.66 17.13
N PRO A 372 13.00 -14.22 18.39
CA PRO A 372 13.80 -14.98 19.33
C PRO A 372 13.10 -16.26 19.80
N LEU A 373 13.86 -17.30 20.15
CA LEU A 373 13.31 -18.56 20.65
C LEU A 373 12.54 -18.39 21.95
N ALA A 374 12.95 -17.47 22.82
CA ALA A 374 12.21 -17.14 24.03
C ALA A 374 10.73 -16.77 23.76
N ALA A 375 10.46 -16.05 22.66
CA ALA A 375 9.10 -15.74 22.26
C ALA A 375 8.35 -16.96 21.69
N ILE A 376 9.06 -17.81 20.96
CA ILE A 376 8.49 -19.03 20.38
C ILE A 376 8.16 -20.07 21.45
N ASP A 377 8.99 -20.17 22.50
CA ASP A 377 8.81 -21.10 23.59
C ASP A 377 7.87 -20.57 24.70
N GLY A 378 7.34 -19.34 24.53
CA GLY A 378 6.37 -18.72 25.43
C GLY A 378 6.98 -18.15 26.73
N GLU A 379 8.29 -17.93 26.73
CA GLU A 379 9.01 -17.26 27.83
C GLU A 379 8.93 -15.72 27.73
N LEU A 380 8.63 -15.21 26.52
CA LEU A 380 8.49 -13.80 26.18
C LEU A 380 7.20 -13.58 25.36
N ASP A 381 6.42 -12.57 25.73
CA ASP A 381 5.25 -12.15 24.95
C ASP A 381 5.60 -10.94 24.06
N LEU A 382 5.69 -11.18 22.74
CA LEU A 382 5.96 -10.12 21.77
C LEU A 382 4.83 -9.07 21.68
N GLN A 383 3.65 -9.36 22.24
CA GLN A 383 2.57 -8.39 22.33
C GLN A 383 2.77 -7.38 23.48
N GLU A 384 3.59 -7.71 24.47
CA GLU A 384 3.96 -6.80 25.55
C GLU A 384 5.32 -6.14 25.28
N GLU A 385 6.26 -6.90 24.73
CA GLU A 385 7.62 -6.44 24.44
C GLU A 385 8.09 -6.96 23.07
N PRO A 386 7.92 -6.17 21.98
CA PRO A 386 8.39 -6.56 20.66
C PRO A 386 9.92 -6.61 20.62
N ILE A 387 10.45 -7.80 20.37
CA ILE A 387 11.90 -8.08 20.30
C ILE A 387 12.23 -8.70 18.95
N GLY A 388 13.08 -8.02 18.19
CA GLY A 388 13.64 -8.46 16.91
C GLY A 388 15.15 -8.31 16.86
N THR A 389 15.69 -8.25 15.66
CA THR A 389 17.11 -8.02 15.36
C THR A 389 17.36 -6.64 14.75
N GLY A 390 16.31 -5.86 14.54
CA GLY A 390 16.33 -4.59 13.80
C GLY A 390 17.15 -3.49 14.45
N PRO A 391 17.42 -2.40 13.72
CA PRO A 391 18.29 -1.31 14.17
C PRO A 391 17.75 -0.50 15.34
N TYR A 392 16.46 -0.65 15.64
CA TYR A 392 15.82 0.01 16.78
C TYR A 392 15.07 -0.98 17.64
N ARG A 393 15.15 -0.81 18.96
CA ARG A 393 14.40 -1.59 19.95
C ARG A 393 13.26 -0.78 20.53
N PHE A 394 12.20 -1.47 20.87
CA PHE A 394 11.04 -0.91 21.54
C PHE A 394 11.40 -0.34 22.93
N VAL A 395 10.80 0.78 23.29
CA VAL A 395 10.92 1.41 24.59
C VAL A 395 9.58 1.43 25.31
N GLU A 396 8.56 2.03 24.69
CA GLU A 396 7.23 2.14 25.27
C GLU A 396 6.17 2.44 24.21
N HIS A 397 4.93 2.09 24.51
CA HIS A 397 3.73 2.52 23.84
C HIS A 397 2.75 3.10 24.85
N GLU A 398 2.41 4.38 24.70
CA GLU A 398 1.33 5.03 25.41
C GLU A 398 0.13 5.16 24.47
N SER A 399 -0.89 4.28 24.69
CA SER A 399 -2.07 4.20 23.80
C SER A 399 -2.74 5.56 23.60
N GLY A 400 -3.00 5.90 22.36
CA GLY A 400 -3.57 7.19 21.94
C GLY A 400 -2.63 8.38 22.06
N ASN A 401 -1.35 8.17 22.42
CA ASN A 401 -0.36 9.22 22.58
C ASN A 401 0.86 8.98 21.67
N HIS A 402 1.70 7.98 21.97
CA HIS A 402 2.89 7.74 21.16
C HIS A 402 3.39 6.29 21.21
N TRP A 403 4.21 5.95 20.20
CA TRP A 403 5.08 4.77 20.12
C TRP A 403 6.54 5.24 20.12
N ARG A 404 7.41 4.67 20.98
CA ARG A 404 8.80 5.10 21.10
C ARG A 404 9.77 3.95 20.89
N LEU A 405 10.79 4.23 20.07
CA LEU A 405 11.90 3.34 19.79
C LEU A 405 13.23 4.00 20.19
N ARG A 406 14.24 3.16 20.45
CA ARG A 406 15.60 3.59 20.72
C ARG A 406 16.59 2.75 19.90
N ARG A 407 17.62 3.39 19.38
CA ARG A 407 18.70 2.76 18.63
C ARG A 407 19.26 1.53 19.36
N PHE A 408 19.52 0.47 18.61
CA PHE A 408 20.19 -0.74 19.06
C PHE A 408 21.65 -0.67 18.66
N ASP A 409 22.55 -0.30 19.59
CA ASP A 409 23.96 -0.07 19.31
C ASP A 409 24.73 -1.36 18.93
N ASP A 410 24.19 -2.54 19.27
CA ASP A 410 24.75 -3.85 18.92
C ASP A 410 24.12 -4.45 17.63
N HIS A 411 23.50 -3.61 16.79
CA HIS A 411 22.97 -4.02 15.48
C HIS A 411 24.11 -4.59 14.60
N TRP A 412 23.81 -5.61 13.82
CA TRP A 412 24.78 -6.39 13.06
C TRP A 412 25.51 -5.61 11.93
N PHE A 413 24.97 -4.51 11.43
CA PHE A 413 25.57 -3.76 10.34
C PHE A 413 26.81 -2.99 10.82
N THR A 414 27.92 -3.19 10.11
CA THR A 414 29.23 -2.66 10.51
C THR A 414 29.67 -1.42 9.72
N GLY A 415 28.78 -0.89 8.88
CA GLY A 415 29.07 0.26 8.03
C GLY A 415 29.72 -0.11 6.69
N ASP A 416 29.53 0.76 5.70
CA ASP A 416 30.18 0.74 4.39
C ASP A 416 30.45 2.18 3.91
N GLU A 417 30.70 2.36 2.59
CA GLU A 417 30.96 3.71 2.02
C GLU A 417 29.71 4.59 1.99
N ALA A 418 28.50 3.98 1.94
CA ALA A 418 27.24 4.68 1.77
C ALA A 418 26.53 4.92 3.11
N VAL A 419 26.59 3.95 4.05
CA VAL A 419 25.81 3.96 5.29
C VAL A 419 26.72 3.82 6.50
N PRO A 420 26.55 4.67 7.55
CA PRO A 420 27.33 4.56 8.78
C PRO A 420 26.98 3.28 9.53
N ALA A 421 27.98 2.73 10.27
CA ALA A 421 27.81 1.53 11.11
C ALA A 421 26.76 1.69 12.22
N THR A 422 26.49 2.91 12.61
CA THR A 422 25.55 3.25 13.69
C THR A 422 24.52 4.23 13.14
N ALA A 423 23.26 3.94 13.29
CA ALA A 423 22.19 4.84 12.91
C ALA A 423 22.39 6.22 13.59
N PRO A 424 22.32 7.35 12.86
CA PRO A 424 22.55 8.68 13.45
C PRO A 424 21.49 9.05 14.50
N ILE A 425 20.24 8.66 14.28
CA ILE A 425 19.11 8.98 15.14
C ILE A 425 19.14 8.04 16.37
N GLU A 426 19.10 8.61 17.58
CA GLU A 426 19.15 7.83 18.82
C GLU A 426 17.76 7.39 19.30
N THR A 427 16.75 8.23 19.11
CA THR A 427 15.39 7.99 19.55
C THR A 427 14.40 8.33 18.44
N ILE A 428 13.39 7.48 18.26
CA ILE A 428 12.27 7.72 17.37
C ILE A 428 11.01 7.77 18.23
N THR A 429 10.28 8.87 18.12
CA THR A 429 8.95 9.03 18.73
C THR A 429 7.93 9.18 17.60
N LEU A 430 6.95 8.29 17.55
CA LEU A 430 5.85 8.33 16.59
C LEU A 430 4.58 8.73 17.32
N GLU A 431 4.15 9.99 17.14
CA GLU A 431 2.95 10.56 17.76
C GLU A 431 1.68 9.98 17.12
N ILE A 432 0.71 9.54 17.93
CA ILE A 432 -0.55 9.00 17.43
C ILE A 432 -1.52 10.14 17.16
N ILE A 433 -1.66 10.53 15.88
CA ILE A 433 -2.52 11.64 15.44
C ILE A 433 -3.45 11.14 14.32
N THR A 434 -4.70 10.87 14.66
CA THR A 434 -5.67 10.22 13.76
C THR A 434 -6.15 11.12 12.62
N GLU A 435 -6.30 12.43 12.89
CA GLU A 435 -6.83 13.38 11.91
C GLU A 435 -5.72 13.99 11.02
N GLN A 436 -5.83 13.83 9.70
CA GLN A 436 -4.83 14.32 8.73
C GLN A 436 -4.56 15.82 8.88
N SER A 437 -5.61 16.63 9.07
CA SER A 437 -5.47 18.08 9.29
C SER A 437 -4.72 18.43 10.58
N SER A 438 -4.83 17.57 11.59
CA SER A 438 -4.09 17.74 12.86
C SER A 438 -2.62 17.37 12.68
N ARG A 439 -2.29 16.34 11.89
CA ARG A 439 -0.91 15.99 11.51
C ARG A 439 -0.26 17.13 10.72
N GLN A 440 -0.96 17.64 9.69
CA GLN A 440 -0.50 18.81 8.95
C GLN A 440 -0.18 20.00 9.87
N ALA A 441 -1.11 20.35 10.77
CA ALA A 441 -0.91 21.45 11.69
C ALA A 441 0.24 21.20 12.68
N ALA A 442 0.50 19.95 13.09
CA ALA A 442 1.62 19.59 13.95
C ALA A 442 2.95 19.75 13.22
N LEU A 443 3.05 19.32 11.97
CA LEU A 443 4.22 19.53 11.11
C LEU A 443 4.48 21.04 10.88
N GLU A 444 3.47 21.82 10.55
CA GLU A 444 3.59 23.27 10.34
C GLU A 444 4.03 24.05 11.61
N ARG A 445 3.77 23.52 12.80
CA ARG A 445 4.24 24.09 14.07
C ARG A 445 5.65 23.65 14.47
N GLY A 446 6.21 22.64 13.79
CA GLY A 446 7.46 22.00 14.16
C GLY A 446 7.32 21.06 15.38
N ASP A 447 6.11 20.54 15.65
CA ASP A 447 5.88 19.50 16.65
C ASP A 447 6.21 18.10 16.06
N LEU A 448 6.17 17.97 14.74
CA LEU A 448 6.62 16.80 13.97
C LEU A 448 7.76 17.20 13.04
N HIS A 449 8.72 16.31 12.84
CA HIS A 449 9.78 16.43 11.82
C HIS A 449 9.35 15.82 10.49
N PHE A 450 8.38 14.92 10.50
CA PHE A 450 7.93 14.17 9.34
C PHE A 450 6.45 13.78 9.49
N SER A 451 5.74 13.75 8.36
CA SER A 451 4.39 13.18 8.27
C SER A 451 4.16 12.53 6.91
N TYR A 452 3.32 11.51 6.87
CA TYR A 452 2.95 10.83 5.64
C TYR A 452 1.45 10.94 5.38
N ASN A 453 1.04 10.81 4.10
CA ASN A 453 -0.36 10.81 3.68
C ASN A 453 -1.15 12.02 4.22
N LEU A 454 -0.57 13.23 4.11
CA LEU A 454 -1.27 14.48 4.36
C LEU A 454 -2.38 14.70 3.31
N PRO A 455 -3.36 15.60 3.57
CA PRO A 455 -4.42 15.89 2.61
C PRO A 455 -3.85 16.27 1.23
N SER A 456 -4.33 15.63 0.17
CA SER A 456 -3.87 15.85 -1.21
C SER A 456 -3.90 17.33 -1.61
N ALA A 457 -4.94 18.05 -1.15
CA ALA A 457 -5.10 19.48 -1.42
C ALA A 457 -4.01 20.38 -0.81
N SER A 458 -3.28 19.93 0.21
CA SER A 458 -2.24 20.72 0.89
C SER A 458 -0.83 20.42 0.38
N LEU A 459 -0.60 19.32 -0.32
CA LEU A 459 0.75 18.94 -0.80
C LEU A 459 1.38 20.01 -1.69
N ALA A 460 0.61 20.60 -2.61
CA ALA A 460 1.09 21.68 -3.46
C ALA A 460 1.54 22.95 -2.71
N ASP A 461 1.07 23.18 -1.50
CA ASP A 461 1.52 24.29 -0.66
C ASP A 461 2.87 23.96 -0.01
N PHE A 462 3.09 22.71 0.44
CA PHE A 462 4.37 22.23 0.93
C PHE A 462 5.45 22.21 -0.17
N GLU A 463 5.11 21.76 -1.39
CA GLU A 463 6.03 21.75 -2.54
C GLU A 463 6.53 23.16 -2.93
N ARG A 464 5.80 24.22 -2.60
CA ARG A 464 6.16 25.61 -2.87
C ARG A 464 6.92 26.30 -1.75
N ASP A 465 6.99 25.70 -0.58
CA ASP A 465 7.68 26.23 0.59
C ASP A 465 9.03 25.54 0.78
N ASP A 466 10.12 26.24 0.49
CA ASP A 466 11.50 25.74 0.61
C ASP A 466 11.86 25.28 2.04
N ALA A 467 11.02 25.51 3.04
CA ALA A 467 11.21 25.01 4.41
C ALA A 467 10.88 23.53 4.56
N TYR A 468 10.18 22.94 3.59
CA TYR A 468 9.77 21.54 3.64
C TYR A 468 10.35 20.76 2.48
N GLY A 469 10.69 19.48 2.75
CA GLY A 469 10.90 18.51 1.70
C GLY A 469 9.60 17.73 1.43
N VAL A 470 9.35 17.43 0.17
CA VAL A 470 8.21 16.61 -0.27
C VAL A 470 8.70 15.48 -1.14
N GLY A 471 8.42 14.25 -0.73
CA GLY A 471 8.70 13.05 -1.50
C GLY A 471 7.41 12.43 -2.02
N ARG A 472 7.37 12.13 -3.32
CA ARG A 472 6.24 11.45 -3.97
C ARG A 472 6.76 10.28 -4.76
N ARG A 473 6.12 9.13 -4.63
CA ARG A 473 6.46 7.92 -5.38
C ARG A 473 5.21 7.09 -5.64
N VAL A 474 5.04 6.59 -6.86
CA VAL A 474 3.97 5.64 -7.17
C VAL A 474 4.05 4.47 -6.20
N SER A 475 2.92 4.10 -5.61
CA SER A 475 2.82 3.02 -4.64
C SER A 475 2.14 1.79 -5.24
N GLY A 476 2.10 0.69 -4.47
CA GLY A 476 1.32 -0.49 -4.83
C GLY A 476 -0.21 -0.30 -4.69
N GLY A 477 -0.66 0.84 -4.18
CA GLY A 477 -2.08 1.10 -3.98
C GLY A 477 -2.79 1.55 -5.25
N PHE A 478 -4.02 1.06 -5.45
CA PHE A 478 -4.89 1.55 -6.53
C PHE A 478 -6.35 1.68 -6.10
N ASP A 479 -7.07 2.58 -6.77
CA ASP A 479 -8.50 2.80 -6.59
C ASP A 479 -9.24 2.15 -7.75
N MET A 480 -10.37 1.46 -7.46
CA MET A 480 -11.15 0.71 -8.42
C MET A 480 -12.64 0.83 -8.16
N ILE A 481 -13.40 0.49 -9.20
CA ILE A 481 -14.84 0.37 -9.19
C ILE A 481 -15.16 -1.09 -9.49
N LEU A 482 -15.75 -1.80 -8.53
CA LEU A 482 -16.11 -3.21 -8.64
C LEU A 482 -17.56 -3.35 -9.10
N TYR A 483 -17.80 -4.23 -10.06
CA TYR A 483 -19.12 -4.54 -10.59
C TYR A 483 -19.68 -5.85 -10.02
N PRO A 484 -21.00 -5.95 -9.73
CA PRO A 484 -21.64 -7.19 -9.30
C PRO A 484 -21.82 -8.15 -10.49
N CYS A 485 -20.75 -8.88 -10.86
CA CYS A 485 -20.75 -9.78 -12.05
C CYS A 485 -21.76 -10.94 -11.90
N TYR A 486 -22.28 -11.18 -10.70
CA TYR A 486 -23.31 -12.19 -10.39
C TYR A 486 -24.74 -11.73 -10.73
N LEU A 487 -24.95 -10.46 -11.08
CA LEU A 487 -26.29 -9.91 -11.38
C LEU A 487 -26.34 -9.19 -12.74
N PRO A 488 -27.42 -9.41 -13.55
CA PRO A 488 -27.65 -8.58 -14.72
C PRO A 488 -28.01 -7.13 -14.30
N PRO A 489 -27.66 -6.13 -15.12
CA PRO A 489 -26.98 -6.25 -16.41
C PRO A 489 -25.46 -6.41 -16.31
N PHE A 490 -24.86 -6.34 -15.11
CA PHE A 490 -23.41 -6.39 -14.91
C PHE A 490 -22.83 -7.81 -15.05
N SER A 491 -23.65 -8.86 -15.15
CA SER A 491 -23.20 -10.18 -15.61
C SER A 491 -22.71 -10.18 -17.06
N GLU A 492 -23.16 -9.20 -17.86
CA GLU A 492 -22.75 -9.07 -19.25
C GLU A 492 -21.44 -8.27 -19.37
N PRO A 493 -20.35 -8.87 -19.94
CA PRO A 493 -19.08 -8.17 -20.11
C PRO A 493 -19.19 -6.87 -20.92
N SER A 494 -20.06 -6.82 -21.94
CA SER A 494 -20.28 -5.62 -22.76
C SER A 494 -20.77 -4.43 -21.94
N VAL A 495 -21.66 -4.65 -20.94
CA VAL A 495 -22.11 -3.58 -20.02
C VAL A 495 -20.93 -3.06 -19.18
N ARG A 496 -20.15 -3.97 -18.58
CA ARG A 496 -19.00 -3.59 -17.76
C ARG A 496 -17.93 -2.83 -18.57
N ARG A 497 -17.65 -3.30 -19.80
CA ARG A 497 -16.74 -2.62 -20.74
C ARG A 497 -17.23 -1.23 -21.09
N GLY A 498 -18.50 -1.08 -21.46
CA GLY A 498 -19.10 0.22 -21.72
C GLY A 498 -18.99 1.16 -20.52
N CYS A 499 -19.31 0.69 -19.32
CA CYS A 499 -19.12 1.46 -18.09
C CYS A 499 -17.64 1.84 -17.88
N ASN A 500 -16.69 0.90 -18.08
CA ASN A 500 -15.26 1.15 -17.95
C ASN A 500 -14.76 2.27 -18.88
N MET A 501 -15.25 2.32 -20.12
CA MET A 501 -14.92 3.37 -21.09
C MET A 501 -15.46 4.75 -20.68
N LEU A 502 -16.57 4.81 -19.95
CA LEU A 502 -17.19 6.05 -19.52
C LEU A 502 -16.54 6.67 -18.27
N ILE A 503 -15.67 5.94 -17.53
CA ILE A 503 -15.04 6.46 -16.31
C ILE A 503 -14.16 7.67 -16.61
N PRO A 504 -14.45 8.85 -16.04
CA PRO A 504 -13.72 10.09 -16.32
C PRO A 504 -12.41 10.19 -15.51
N ARG A 505 -11.47 9.25 -15.73
CA ARG A 505 -10.26 9.05 -14.93
C ARG A 505 -9.41 10.30 -14.73
N GLU A 506 -9.13 11.03 -15.82
CA GLU A 506 -8.33 12.25 -15.77
C GLU A 506 -9.01 13.32 -14.93
N ARG A 507 -10.33 13.47 -15.08
CA ARG A 507 -11.11 14.44 -14.29
C ARG A 507 -11.17 14.05 -12.82
N ILE A 508 -11.20 12.75 -12.52
CA ILE A 508 -11.11 12.25 -11.13
C ILE A 508 -9.74 12.57 -10.58
N LEU A 509 -8.66 12.28 -11.29
CA LEU A 509 -7.30 12.57 -10.85
C LEU A 509 -7.08 14.07 -10.63
N GLU A 510 -7.48 14.92 -11.58
CA GLU A 510 -7.31 16.37 -11.51
C GLU A 510 -8.17 17.02 -10.41
N ASN A 511 -9.48 16.72 -10.40
CA ASN A 511 -10.43 17.49 -9.60
C ASN A 511 -10.70 16.93 -8.20
N VAL A 512 -10.41 15.65 -7.98
CA VAL A 512 -10.59 15.00 -6.68
C VAL A 512 -9.26 14.82 -5.97
N TYR A 513 -8.25 14.32 -6.69
CA TYR A 513 -6.97 13.95 -6.11
C TYR A 513 -5.84 14.96 -6.37
N HIS A 514 -6.15 16.09 -7.01
CA HIS A 514 -5.20 17.21 -7.22
C HIS A 514 -3.89 16.76 -7.88
N GLU A 515 -3.98 15.87 -8.89
CA GLU A 515 -2.86 15.27 -9.61
C GLU A 515 -1.92 14.41 -8.71
N ILE A 516 -2.43 13.94 -7.57
CA ILE A 516 -1.69 13.00 -6.71
C ILE A 516 -2.03 11.56 -7.14
N GLY A 517 -1.07 10.89 -7.74
CA GLY A 517 -1.21 9.56 -8.33
C GLY A 517 -1.11 9.57 -9.86
N GLN A 518 -1.41 8.44 -10.46
CA GLN A 518 -1.44 8.26 -11.91
C GLN A 518 -2.75 7.59 -12.32
N VAL A 519 -3.25 7.87 -13.52
CA VAL A 519 -4.41 7.16 -14.05
C VAL A 519 -4.10 5.67 -14.18
N ALA A 520 -5.03 4.81 -13.75
CA ALA A 520 -4.91 3.37 -13.82
C ALA A 520 -5.86 2.80 -14.89
N TYR A 521 -5.34 1.93 -15.73
CA TYR A 521 -6.11 1.17 -16.72
C TYR A 521 -6.08 -0.32 -16.42
N THR A 522 -5.10 -0.80 -15.65
CA THR A 522 -4.93 -2.19 -15.23
C THR A 522 -4.76 -2.27 -13.70
N PRO A 523 -4.87 -3.46 -13.08
CA PRO A 523 -4.70 -3.60 -11.63
C PRO A 523 -3.27 -3.46 -11.14
N ILE A 524 -2.27 -3.91 -11.92
CA ILE A 524 -0.87 -3.94 -11.47
C ILE A 524 -0.27 -2.55 -11.57
N SER A 525 0.33 -2.08 -10.47
CA SER A 525 0.93 -0.75 -10.39
C SER A 525 2.19 -0.64 -11.26
N PRO A 526 2.43 0.54 -11.89
CA PRO A 526 3.70 0.86 -12.53
C PRO A 526 4.92 0.83 -11.59
N LEU A 527 4.72 0.68 -10.29
CA LEU A 527 5.78 0.34 -9.34
C LEU A 527 6.52 -0.93 -9.78
N LEU A 528 5.82 -1.88 -10.40
CA LEU A 528 6.36 -3.08 -11.04
C LEU A 528 6.49 -2.81 -12.55
N GLU A 529 7.53 -2.02 -12.93
CA GLU A 529 7.68 -1.44 -14.27
C GLU A 529 7.66 -2.50 -15.38
N ASP A 530 8.31 -3.64 -15.19
CA ASP A 530 8.38 -4.71 -16.18
C ASP A 530 7.00 -5.29 -16.50
N TYR A 531 6.10 -5.36 -15.51
CA TYR A 531 4.75 -5.91 -15.65
C TYR A 531 3.72 -4.89 -16.14
N ALA A 532 3.84 -3.62 -15.74
CA ALA A 532 2.77 -2.64 -15.91
C ALA A 532 3.28 -1.19 -16.11
N GLY A 533 4.47 -1.02 -16.69
CA GLY A 533 5.04 0.30 -16.97
C GLY A 533 4.16 1.18 -17.84
N GLU A 534 4.47 2.47 -17.91
CA GLU A 534 3.65 3.50 -18.57
C GLU A 534 3.27 3.15 -20.02
N SER A 535 4.20 2.57 -20.80
CA SER A 535 3.93 2.17 -22.18
C SER A 535 2.86 1.09 -22.30
N PHE A 536 2.87 0.11 -21.37
CA PHE A 536 1.87 -0.95 -21.33
C PHE A 536 0.50 -0.40 -20.90
N GLN A 537 0.47 0.48 -19.90
CA GLN A 537 -0.75 1.16 -19.47
C GLN A 537 -1.41 1.93 -20.64
N GLN A 538 -0.59 2.62 -21.45
CA GLN A 538 -1.08 3.37 -22.62
C GLN A 538 -1.62 2.44 -23.71
N GLU A 539 -0.94 1.31 -23.98
CA GLU A 539 -1.40 0.30 -24.93
C GLU A 539 -2.80 -0.23 -24.54
N ILE A 540 -2.98 -0.60 -23.27
CA ILE A 540 -4.27 -1.06 -22.74
C ILE A 540 -5.34 0.03 -22.85
N ALA A 541 -5.00 1.29 -22.55
CA ALA A 541 -5.93 2.41 -22.65
C ALA A 541 -6.44 2.58 -24.10
N ASP A 542 -5.54 2.56 -25.07
CA ASP A 542 -5.86 2.78 -26.48
C ASP A 542 -6.65 1.61 -27.07
N GLU A 543 -6.41 0.38 -26.63
CA GLU A 543 -7.09 -0.81 -27.18
C GLU A 543 -8.47 -1.05 -26.54
N TYR A 544 -8.59 -0.91 -25.21
CA TYR A 544 -9.77 -1.38 -24.49
C TYR A 544 -10.61 -0.26 -23.87
N VAL A 545 -10.02 0.89 -23.54
CA VAL A 545 -10.70 1.94 -22.76
C VAL A 545 -11.03 3.17 -23.61
N ARG A 546 -10.18 3.51 -24.59
CA ARG A 546 -10.35 4.65 -25.48
C ARG A 546 -10.21 4.24 -26.95
N PRO A 547 -10.96 3.23 -27.43
CA PRO A 547 -10.88 2.85 -28.84
C PRO A 547 -11.29 4.03 -29.72
N ASN A 548 -10.49 4.33 -30.77
CA ASN A 548 -10.73 5.40 -31.74
C ASN A 548 -11.99 5.17 -32.53
#